data_3288ea06eb7e3424d1f5aeb497bfe634
#
_entry.id   3288ea06eb7e3424d1f5aeb497bfe634
#
_cell.length_a   1.000
_cell.length_b   1.000
_cell.length_c   1.000
_cell.angle_alpha   90.00
_cell.angle_beta   90.00
_cell.angle_gamma   90.00
#
_symmetry.space_group_name_H-M   'P 1'
#
loop_
_entity.id
_entity.type
_entity.pdbx_description
1 polymer ?
#
loop_
_entity_poly.entity_id
_entity_poly.type
_entity_poly.pdbx_seq_one_letter_code
_entity_poly.pdbx_strand_id
1 'polypeptide(L)'
;RIQEFMIRPDKAKSFSEAMRICYIVIKNLSKIIKLRKLSTSVGDEGGFAPMISNNNQALDLIVLAIRKSGLVNGRDVSICLDVAANELNKKNKYSIHSKNYITVEKSINEYKKIINKYKIKSIEDPFAENDWLAWNKLMKSIKKVQIVGDDLYVTNLERLKKGFLNLSSNAILVKLNQIGTVSETLDVIKFAQII
;
A
#
# COMPACT_ATOMS: atom_id res chain seq x y z
N ARG A 1 -2.13 12.59 -3.21
CA ARG A 1 -2.40 11.36 -3.97
C ARG A 1 -1.71 10.21 -3.28
N ILE A 2 -2.19 8.98 -3.48
CA ILE A 2 -1.51 7.76 -3.04
C ILE A 2 -0.09 7.76 -3.60
N GLN A 3 0.89 7.44 -2.75
CA GLN A 3 2.32 7.49 -3.09
C GLN A 3 2.72 6.36 -4.02
N GLU A 4 2.35 5.10 -3.67
CA GLU A 4 2.76 3.92 -4.42
C GLU A 4 1.62 2.96 -4.72
N PHE A 5 1.71 2.35 -5.89
CA PHE A 5 0.83 1.30 -6.38
C PHE A 5 1.71 0.08 -6.70
N MET A 6 1.58 -0.94 -5.89
CA MET A 6 2.41 -2.14 -5.94
C MET A 6 1.63 -3.34 -6.46
N ILE A 7 2.33 -4.37 -6.93
CA ILE A 7 1.75 -5.67 -7.26
C ILE A 7 2.31 -6.76 -6.36
N ARG A 8 1.45 -7.72 -5.99
CA ARG A 8 1.79 -8.90 -5.23
C ARG A 8 1.43 -10.15 -6.03
N PRO A 9 2.42 -10.99 -6.41
CA PRO A 9 2.19 -12.16 -7.25
C PRO A 9 1.67 -13.35 -6.43
N ASP A 10 0.38 -13.36 -6.08
CA ASP A 10 -0.25 -14.33 -5.19
C ASP A 10 -0.18 -15.79 -5.71
N LYS A 11 -0.08 -15.96 -7.04
CA LYS A 11 0.00 -17.28 -7.68
C LYS A 11 1.38 -17.93 -7.57
N ALA A 12 2.42 -17.15 -7.29
CA ALA A 12 3.80 -17.64 -7.31
C ALA A 12 4.04 -18.70 -6.24
N LYS A 13 4.70 -19.81 -6.61
CA LYS A 13 5.07 -20.91 -5.73
C LYS A 13 6.51 -20.78 -5.21
N SER A 14 7.28 -19.84 -5.73
CA SER A 14 8.65 -19.55 -5.32
C SER A 14 8.98 -18.08 -5.52
N PHE A 15 10.04 -17.61 -4.87
CA PHE A 15 10.53 -16.24 -5.04
C PHE A 15 10.93 -15.96 -6.50
N SER A 16 11.61 -16.89 -7.15
CA SER A 16 12.00 -16.75 -8.56
C SER A 16 10.79 -16.64 -9.48
N GLU A 17 9.72 -17.42 -9.23
CA GLU A 17 8.47 -17.29 -9.99
C GLU A 17 7.79 -15.94 -9.70
N ALA A 18 7.78 -15.47 -8.46
CA ALA A 18 7.26 -14.18 -8.09
C ALA A 18 7.96 -13.05 -8.87
N MET A 19 9.29 -13.06 -8.90
CA MET A 19 10.09 -12.09 -9.65
C MET A 19 9.80 -12.13 -11.15
N ARG A 20 9.65 -13.33 -11.74
CA ARG A 20 9.29 -13.50 -13.15
C ARG A 20 7.91 -12.91 -13.46
N ILE A 21 6.92 -13.15 -12.60
CA ILE A 21 5.57 -12.58 -12.75
C ILE A 21 5.63 -11.06 -12.68
N CYS A 22 6.30 -10.49 -11.68
CA CYS A 22 6.45 -9.05 -11.54
C CYS A 22 7.13 -8.44 -12.77
N TYR A 23 8.22 -9.06 -13.26
CA TYR A 23 8.90 -8.61 -14.46
C TYR A 23 7.98 -8.54 -15.69
N ILE A 24 7.17 -9.59 -15.93
CA ILE A 24 6.25 -9.64 -17.07
C ILE A 24 5.20 -8.54 -16.96
N VAL A 25 4.62 -8.32 -15.78
CA VAL A 25 3.61 -7.27 -15.56
C VAL A 25 4.22 -5.89 -15.76
N ILE A 26 5.40 -5.61 -15.18
CA ILE A 26 6.09 -4.32 -15.32
C ILE A 26 6.47 -4.05 -16.78
N LYS A 27 6.94 -5.07 -17.51
CA LYS A 27 7.23 -4.92 -18.96
C LYS A 27 5.99 -4.57 -19.77
N ASN A 28 4.84 -5.20 -19.47
CA ASN A 28 3.58 -4.86 -20.13
C ASN A 28 3.09 -3.46 -19.71
N LEU A 29 3.24 -3.08 -18.43
CA LEU A 29 2.92 -1.73 -17.95
C LEU A 29 3.76 -0.67 -18.69
N SER A 30 5.08 -0.89 -18.84
CA SER A 30 5.95 0.00 -19.61
C SER A 30 5.46 0.20 -21.04
N LYS A 31 5.09 -0.89 -21.74
CA LYS A 31 4.55 -0.81 -23.10
C LYS A 31 3.24 0.00 -23.15
N ILE A 32 2.34 -0.21 -22.19
CA ILE A 32 1.06 0.50 -22.11
C ILE A 32 1.29 2.01 -21.87
N ILE A 33 2.18 2.36 -20.96
CA ILE A 33 2.54 3.75 -20.65
C ILE A 33 3.10 4.44 -21.90
N LYS A 34 4.04 3.80 -22.62
CA LYS A 34 4.62 4.32 -23.88
C LYS A 34 3.56 4.51 -24.97
N LEU A 35 2.68 3.52 -25.17
CA LEU A 35 1.59 3.61 -26.18
C LEU A 35 0.63 4.78 -25.86
N ARG A 36 0.48 5.15 -24.60
CA ARG A 36 -0.31 6.32 -24.17
C ARG A 36 0.47 7.63 -24.21
N LYS A 37 1.69 7.61 -24.72
CA LYS A 37 2.61 8.78 -24.78
C LYS A 37 2.90 9.39 -23.42
N LEU A 38 2.88 8.57 -22.37
CA LEU A 38 3.24 8.95 -21.00
C LEU A 38 4.71 8.61 -20.74
N SER A 39 5.34 9.35 -19.80
CA SER A 39 6.72 9.09 -19.38
C SER A 39 6.85 7.73 -18.69
N THR A 40 7.94 7.04 -18.97
CA THR A 40 8.38 5.84 -18.24
C THR A 40 9.53 6.13 -17.28
N SER A 41 9.76 7.40 -16.95
CA SER A 41 10.70 7.76 -15.87
C SER A 41 10.25 7.11 -14.56
N VAL A 42 11.22 6.77 -13.73
CA VAL A 42 10.99 6.12 -12.44
C VAL A 42 11.19 7.12 -11.30
N GLY A 43 10.46 6.92 -10.21
CA GLY A 43 10.69 7.61 -8.94
C GLY A 43 11.80 6.95 -8.13
N ASP A 44 12.04 7.45 -6.93
CA ASP A 44 13.13 7.01 -6.04
C ASP A 44 13.00 5.53 -5.62
N GLU A 45 11.78 5.02 -5.52
CA GLU A 45 11.48 3.61 -5.21
C GLU A 45 11.48 2.69 -6.45
N GLY A 46 11.88 3.22 -7.64
CA GLY A 46 12.01 2.45 -8.87
C GLY A 46 10.69 2.19 -9.62
N GLY A 47 9.56 2.64 -9.14
CA GLY A 47 8.26 2.56 -9.82
C GLY A 47 8.12 3.63 -10.91
N PHE A 48 7.31 3.36 -11.95
CA PHE A 48 7.02 4.37 -12.98
C PHE A 48 6.27 5.56 -12.38
N ALA A 49 6.70 6.77 -12.74
CA ALA A 49 6.13 8.05 -12.28
C ALA A 49 5.55 8.87 -13.45
N PRO A 50 4.59 8.35 -14.23
CA PRO A 50 3.97 9.11 -15.30
C PRO A 50 3.10 10.24 -14.78
N MET A 51 2.97 11.32 -15.55
CA MET A 51 1.99 12.36 -15.27
C MET A 51 0.57 11.82 -15.50
N ILE A 52 -0.12 11.49 -14.42
CA ILE A 52 -1.50 10.97 -14.43
C ILE A 52 -2.46 11.90 -13.70
N SER A 53 -3.75 11.85 -14.06
CA SER A 53 -4.74 12.78 -13.52
C SER A 53 -5.23 12.41 -12.12
N ASN A 54 -5.31 11.11 -11.80
CA ASN A 54 -5.84 10.62 -10.53
C ASN A 54 -5.40 9.18 -10.22
N ASN A 55 -5.66 8.69 -9.01
CA ASN A 55 -5.32 7.36 -8.55
C ASN A 55 -5.97 6.24 -9.40
N ASN A 56 -7.22 6.45 -9.84
CA ASN A 56 -7.91 5.44 -10.65
C ASN A 56 -7.21 5.19 -11.98
N GLN A 57 -6.64 6.22 -12.59
CA GLN A 57 -5.88 6.06 -13.83
C GLN A 57 -4.64 5.17 -13.63
N ALA A 58 -3.92 5.30 -12.50
CA ALA A 58 -2.82 4.40 -12.16
C ALA A 58 -3.32 2.95 -12.02
N LEU A 59 -4.38 2.75 -11.24
CA LEU A 59 -4.96 1.44 -11.00
C LEU A 59 -5.48 0.77 -12.28
N ASP A 60 -6.15 1.53 -13.16
CA ASP A 60 -6.62 1.03 -14.45
C ASP A 60 -5.46 0.60 -15.36
N LEU A 61 -4.34 1.33 -15.35
CA LEU A 61 -3.12 0.94 -16.10
C LEU A 61 -2.53 -0.37 -15.57
N ILE A 62 -2.47 -0.55 -14.26
CA ILE A 62 -1.94 -1.75 -13.62
C ILE A 62 -2.85 -2.96 -13.90
N VAL A 63 -4.16 -2.81 -13.74
CA VAL A 63 -5.12 -3.89 -14.08
C VAL A 63 -5.01 -4.30 -15.54
N LEU A 64 -4.85 -3.32 -16.44
CA LEU A 64 -4.62 -3.60 -17.87
C LEU A 64 -3.31 -4.36 -18.10
N ALA A 65 -2.23 -3.98 -17.39
CA ALA A 65 -0.94 -4.67 -17.50
C ALA A 65 -1.02 -6.11 -17.00
N ILE A 66 -1.66 -6.35 -15.85
CA ILE A 66 -1.91 -7.70 -15.31
C ILE A 66 -2.65 -8.54 -16.33
N ARG A 67 -3.74 -8.02 -16.91
CA ARG A 67 -4.53 -8.73 -17.95
C ARG A 67 -3.71 -9.00 -19.21
N LYS A 68 -2.92 -8.05 -19.67
CA LYS A 68 -2.03 -8.21 -20.84
C LYS A 68 -0.91 -9.23 -20.60
N SER A 69 -0.63 -9.53 -19.35
CA SER A 69 0.30 -10.58 -18.95
C SER A 69 -0.32 -11.99 -18.89
N GLY A 70 -1.59 -12.13 -19.26
CA GLY A 70 -2.33 -13.39 -19.17
C GLY A 70 -2.74 -13.75 -17.74
N LEU A 71 -2.76 -12.79 -16.83
CA LEU A 71 -3.02 -12.97 -15.39
C LEU A 71 -4.33 -12.30 -14.98
N VAL A 72 -4.91 -12.78 -13.89
CA VAL A 72 -6.17 -12.28 -13.33
C VAL A 72 -5.90 -11.48 -12.05
N ASN A 73 -6.34 -10.21 -12.08
CA ASN A 73 -6.26 -9.33 -10.92
C ASN A 73 -7.10 -9.86 -9.74
N GLY A 74 -6.50 -9.88 -8.56
CA GLY A 74 -7.11 -10.36 -7.32
C GLY A 74 -7.12 -11.89 -7.13
N ARG A 75 -6.61 -12.65 -8.13
CA ARG A 75 -6.43 -14.12 -8.07
C ARG A 75 -4.97 -14.51 -8.28
N ASP A 76 -4.38 -14.13 -9.40
CA ASP A 76 -3.00 -14.49 -9.75
C ASP A 76 -2.01 -13.43 -9.28
N VAL A 77 -2.43 -12.16 -9.38
CA VAL A 77 -1.69 -10.97 -8.93
C VAL A 77 -2.68 -10.03 -8.26
N SER A 78 -2.37 -9.55 -7.08
CA SER A 78 -3.14 -8.52 -6.38
C SER A 78 -2.44 -7.17 -6.42
N ILE A 79 -3.22 -6.11 -6.22
CA ILE A 79 -2.70 -4.75 -6.08
C ILE A 79 -2.61 -4.42 -4.60
N CYS A 80 -1.50 -3.77 -4.22
CA CYS A 80 -1.25 -3.21 -2.90
C CYS A 80 -1.00 -1.72 -3.03
N LEU A 81 -1.27 -0.97 -1.97
CA LEU A 81 -1.12 0.49 -1.94
C LEU A 81 -0.19 0.87 -0.79
N ASP A 82 0.67 1.84 -1.04
CA ASP A 82 1.24 2.68 0.00
C ASP A 82 0.69 4.10 -0.15
N VAL A 83 -0.03 4.55 0.86
CA VAL A 83 -0.69 5.86 0.83
C VAL A 83 0.21 6.96 1.33
N ALA A 84 1.13 6.65 2.25
CA ALA A 84 2.02 7.59 2.93
C ALA A 84 1.24 8.82 3.45
N ALA A 85 0.18 8.56 4.21
CA ALA A 85 -0.85 9.57 4.52
C ALA A 85 -0.39 10.70 5.45
N ASN A 86 0.82 10.64 6.02
CA ASN A 86 1.45 11.78 6.69
C ASN A 86 1.49 13.01 5.77
N GLU A 87 1.91 12.83 4.51
CA GLU A 87 1.99 13.88 3.49
C GLU A 87 0.61 14.40 3.04
N LEU A 88 -0.44 13.62 3.27
CA LEU A 88 -1.80 13.93 2.86
C LEU A 88 -2.66 14.49 3.98
N ASN A 89 -2.12 14.61 5.20
CA ASN A 89 -2.85 15.02 6.39
C ASN A 89 -2.80 16.53 6.63
N LYS A 90 -3.95 17.11 6.97
CA LYS A 90 -4.05 18.45 7.53
C LYS A 90 -5.16 18.48 8.57
N LYS A 91 -4.80 18.66 9.85
CA LYS A 91 -5.75 18.72 10.97
C LYS A 91 -6.74 17.53 10.96
N ASN A 92 -6.21 16.31 10.85
CA ASN A 92 -6.97 15.05 10.80
C ASN A 92 -8.02 14.99 9.66
N LYS A 93 -7.77 15.70 8.57
CA LYS A 93 -8.45 15.54 7.29
C LYS A 93 -7.43 15.12 6.23
N TYR A 94 -7.86 14.37 5.25
CA TYR A 94 -6.97 13.70 4.30
C TYR A 94 -7.30 14.03 2.86
N SER A 95 -6.29 14.26 2.03
CA SER A 95 -6.42 14.60 0.62
C SER A 95 -6.01 13.43 -0.28
N ILE A 96 -6.77 12.32 -0.23
CA ILE A 96 -6.41 11.05 -0.89
C ILE A 96 -6.55 11.12 -2.41
N HIS A 97 -7.59 11.76 -2.94
CA HIS A 97 -7.90 11.76 -4.37
C HIS A 97 -7.70 13.10 -5.06
N SER A 98 -7.78 14.19 -4.33
CA SER A 98 -7.80 15.54 -4.88
C SER A 98 -7.16 16.52 -3.89
N LYS A 99 -7.08 17.81 -4.26
CA LYS A 99 -6.64 18.87 -3.34
C LYS A 99 -7.62 19.13 -2.19
N ASN A 100 -8.80 18.52 -2.20
CA ASN A 100 -9.80 18.71 -1.15
C ASN A 100 -9.55 17.77 0.01
N TYR A 101 -9.51 18.30 1.21
CA TYR A 101 -9.38 17.54 2.45
C TYR A 101 -10.75 17.00 2.90
N ILE A 102 -10.82 15.71 3.15
CA ILE A 102 -12.03 14.99 3.60
C ILE A 102 -11.84 14.40 4.99
N THR A 103 -12.94 14.13 5.69
CA THR A 103 -12.88 13.52 7.03
C THR A 103 -12.40 12.07 6.97
N VAL A 104 -12.02 11.52 8.13
CA VAL A 104 -11.62 10.11 8.28
C VAL A 104 -12.70 9.16 7.73
N GLU A 105 -13.97 9.40 8.05
CA GLU A 105 -15.10 8.56 7.61
C GLU A 105 -15.24 8.56 6.09
N LYS A 106 -15.12 9.73 5.46
CA LYS A 106 -15.13 9.85 4.00
C LYS A 106 -13.92 9.14 3.39
N SER A 107 -12.73 9.27 4.01
CA SER A 107 -11.51 8.58 3.56
C SER A 107 -11.68 7.06 3.61
N ILE A 108 -12.23 6.52 4.68
CA ILE A 108 -12.54 5.08 4.81
C ILE A 108 -13.50 4.62 3.70
N ASN A 109 -14.51 5.41 3.39
CA ASN A 109 -15.45 5.08 2.32
C ASN A 109 -14.77 5.07 0.93
N GLU A 110 -13.85 6.00 0.68
CA GLU A 110 -13.06 6.00 -0.56
C GLU A 110 -12.13 4.76 -0.62
N TYR A 111 -11.47 4.38 0.47
CA TYR A 111 -10.70 3.13 0.51
C TYR A 111 -11.58 1.91 0.21
N LYS A 112 -12.77 1.80 0.80
CA LYS A 112 -13.71 0.71 0.51
C LYS A 112 -14.06 0.62 -0.97
N LYS A 113 -14.30 1.76 -1.64
CA LYS A 113 -14.59 1.80 -3.08
C LYS A 113 -13.41 1.27 -3.91
N ILE A 114 -12.20 1.75 -3.62
CA ILE A 114 -10.97 1.32 -4.32
C ILE A 114 -10.71 -0.17 -4.08
N ILE A 115 -10.79 -0.63 -2.84
CA ILE A 115 -10.60 -2.03 -2.46
C ILE A 115 -11.53 -2.94 -3.26
N ASN A 116 -12.81 -2.63 -3.29
CA ASN A 116 -13.80 -3.45 -3.96
C ASN A 116 -13.63 -3.44 -5.48
N LYS A 117 -13.39 -2.26 -6.07
CA LYS A 117 -13.25 -2.09 -7.52
C LYS A 117 -11.98 -2.79 -8.05
N TYR A 118 -10.86 -2.60 -7.38
CA TYR A 118 -9.55 -3.03 -7.87
C TYR A 118 -9.00 -4.29 -7.19
N LYS A 119 -9.77 -4.88 -6.26
CA LYS A 119 -9.37 -6.09 -5.51
C LYS A 119 -8.08 -5.89 -4.72
N ILE A 120 -7.96 -4.71 -4.08
CA ILE A 120 -6.80 -4.37 -3.25
C ILE A 120 -6.69 -5.36 -2.09
N LYS A 121 -5.48 -5.84 -1.82
CA LYS A 121 -5.20 -6.82 -0.76
C LYS A 121 -4.38 -6.26 0.40
N SER A 122 -3.72 -5.13 0.20
CA SER A 122 -2.93 -4.47 1.24
C SER A 122 -3.00 -2.96 1.08
N ILE A 123 -3.08 -2.25 2.20
CA ILE A 123 -2.95 -0.79 2.28
C ILE A 123 -1.96 -0.48 3.40
N GLU A 124 -0.89 0.21 3.03
CA GLU A 124 0.14 0.72 3.91
C GLU A 124 -0.12 2.19 4.21
N ASP A 125 0.11 2.58 5.45
CA ASP A 125 -0.02 3.94 6.00
C ASP A 125 -1.24 4.73 5.50
N PRO A 126 -2.45 4.18 5.68
CA PRO A 126 -3.69 4.81 5.21
C PRO A 126 -4.04 6.11 5.93
N PHE A 127 -3.47 6.34 7.12
CA PHE A 127 -3.66 7.52 7.95
C PHE A 127 -2.33 7.95 8.56
N ALA A 128 -2.27 9.21 9.06
CA ALA A 128 -1.09 9.75 9.71
C ALA A 128 -0.67 8.91 10.92
N GLU A 129 0.63 8.86 11.18
CA GLU A 129 1.30 8.03 12.18
C GLU A 129 0.82 8.20 13.62
N ASN A 130 0.19 9.32 13.93
CA ASN A 130 -0.33 9.63 15.26
C ASN A 130 -1.87 9.67 15.33
N ASP A 131 -2.58 9.41 14.23
CA ASP A 131 -4.05 9.37 14.19
C ASP A 131 -4.59 7.96 14.52
N TRP A 132 -4.23 7.43 15.70
CA TRP A 132 -4.60 6.08 16.17
C TRP A 132 -6.09 5.78 16.07
N LEU A 133 -6.95 6.81 16.23
CA LEU A 133 -8.39 6.65 16.13
C LEU A 133 -8.85 6.36 14.69
N ALA A 134 -8.24 7.02 13.69
CA ALA A 134 -8.53 6.77 12.28
C ALA A 134 -8.11 5.35 11.89
N TRP A 135 -6.94 4.90 12.32
CA TRP A 135 -6.47 3.53 12.11
C TRP A 135 -7.43 2.50 12.70
N ASN A 136 -7.85 2.66 13.95
CA ASN A 136 -8.81 1.76 14.61
C ASN A 136 -10.16 1.73 13.87
N LYS A 137 -10.69 2.89 13.44
CA LYS A 137 -11.92 2.98 12.65
C LYS A 137 -11.78 2.21 11.33
N LEU A 138 -10.64 2.33 10.65
CA LEU A 138 -10.37 1.61 9.40
C LEU A 138 -10.36 0.10 9.64
N MET A 139 -9.60 -0.38 10.62
CA MET A 139 -9.51 -1.80 10.98
C MET A 139 -10.89 -2.42 11.28
N LYS A 140 -11.74 -1.71 12.00
CA LYS A 140 -13.13 -2.14 12.26
C LYS A 140 -14.00 -2.17 11.01
N SER A 141 -13.69 -1.32 10.03
CA SER A 141 -14.52 -1.09 8.84
C SER A 141 -14.16 -1.98 7.66
N ILE A 142 -12.93 -2.47 7.57
CA ILE A 142 -12.40 -3.24 6.44
C ILE A 142 -11.97 -4.61 6.93
N LYS A 143 -12.52 -5.65 6.31
CA LYS A 143 -12.17 -7.06 6.56
C LYS A 143 -11.38 -7.61 5.38
N LYS A 144 -10.51 -8.60 5.65
CA LYS A 144 -9.77 -9.35 4.61
C LYS A 144 -8.79 -8.53 3.76
N VAL A 145 -8.36 -7.37 4.27
CA VAL A 145 -7.29 -6.55 3.69
C VAL A 145 -6.18 -6.43 4.71
N GLN A 146 -4.95 -6.52 4.27
CA GLN A 146 -3.79 -6.27 5.10
C GLN A 146 -3.64 -4.76 5.29
N ILE A 147 -3.70 -4.31 6.54
CA ILE A 147 -3.46 -2.90 6.91
C ILE A 147 -2.08 -2.85 7.55
N VAL A 148 -1.15 -2.21 6.86
CA VAL A 148 0.27 -2.22 7.20
C VAL A 148 0.66 -0.89 7.84
N GLY A 149 1.37 -0.94 8.95
CA GLY A 149 2.02 0.24 9.54
C GLY A 149 3.51 0.24 9.23
N ASP A 150 3.96 1.21 8.44
CA ASP A 150 5.36 1.58 8.25
C ASP A 150 5.67 2.81 9.11
N ASP A 151 5.28 4.00 8.71
CA ASP A 151 5.44 5.23 9.49
C ASP A 151 4.74 5.16 10.85
N LEU A 152 3.61 4.44 10.91
CA LEU A 152 2.90 4.20 12.17
C LEU A 152 3.80 3.61 13.25
N TYR A 153 4.67 2.67 12.89
CA TYR A 153 5.48 1.89 13.83
C TYR A 153 6.96 2.22 13.80
N VAL A 154 7.49 2.65 12.66
CA VAL A 154 8.93 2.89 12.42
C VAL A 154 9.83 1.77 12.97
N THR A 155 9.36 0.52 12.86
CA THR A 155 10.02 -0.67 13.42
C THR A 155 10.31 -0.56 14.93
N ASN A 156 9.49 0.20 15.68
CA ASN A 156 9.67 0.46 17.11
C ASN A 156 8.71 -0.40 17.95
N LEU A 157 9.25 -1.13 18.92
CA LEU A 157 8.50 -2.08 19.74
C LEU A 157 7.38 -1.41 20.56
N GLU A 158 7.65 -0.24 21.15
CA GLU A 158 6.65 0.45 21.98
C GLU A 158 5.49 0.99 21.12
N ARG A 159 5.79 1.50 19.91
CA ARG A 159 4.75 1.90 18.97
C ARG A 159 3.93 0.70 18.50
N LEU A 160 4.57 -0.46 18.26
CA LEU A 160 3.88 -1.69 17.86
C LEU A 160 2.96 -2.20 18.99
N LYS A 161 3.42 -2.21 20.24
CA LYS A 161 2.59 -2.54 21.42
C LYS A 161 1.37 -1.60 21.52
N LYS A 162 1.59 -0.31 21.34
CA LYS A 162 0.50 0.68 21.31
C LYS A 162 -0.49 0.39 20.19
N GLY A 163 -0.01 0.07 19.00
CA GLY A 163 -0.85 -0.28 17.85
C GLY A 163 -1.68 -1.52 18.07
N PHE A 164 -1.10 -2.54 18.69
CA PHE A 164 -1.82 -3.75 19.10
C PHE A 164 -2.95 -3.44 20.09
N LEU A 165 -2.66 -2.71 21.16
CA LEU A 165 -3.65 -2.33 22.16
C LEU A 165 -4.79 -1.48 21.57
N ASN A 166 -4.49 -0.65 20.58
CA ASN A 166 -5.49 0.20 19.89
C ASN A 166 -6.17 -0.50 18.70
N LEU A 167 -5.80 -1.75 18.37
CA LEU A 167 -6.30 -2.46 17.19
C LEU A 167 -6.13 -1.62 15.90
N SER A 168 -4.91 -1.11 15.68
CA SER A 168 -4.67 -0.10 14.65
C SER A 168 -4.34 -0.71 13.28
N SER A 169 -3.69 -1.88 13.26
CA SER A 169 -3.30 -2.59 12.03
C SER A 169 -3.29 -4.10 12.25
N ASN A 170 -3.07 -4.87 11.19
CA ASN A 170 -2.88 -6.32 11.24
C ASN A 170 -1.57 -6.76 10.57
N ALA A 171 -0.71 -5.81 10.25
CA ALA A 171 0.63 -6.06 9.73
C ALA A 171 1.56 -4.88 10.04
N ILE A 172 2.84 -5.15 10.07
CA ILE A 172 3.92 -4.17 10.20
C ILE A 172 4.89 -4.32 9.03
N LEU A 173 5.38 -3.20 8.50
CA LEU A 173 6.57 -3.18 7.67
C LEU A 173 7.81 -3.09 8.57
N VAL A 174 8.79 -3.96 8.34
CA VAL A 174 10.02 -4.01 9.15
C VAL A 174 11.18 -3.43 8.34
N LYS A 175 11.77 -2.36 8.84
CA LYS A 175 12.94 -1.70 8.25
C LYS A 175 14.06 -1.59 9.28
N LEU A 176 15.12 -2.38 9.11
CA LEU A 176 16.27 -2.39 10.00
C LEU A 176 16.90 -1.00 10.20
N ASN A 177 16.93 -0.20 9.13
CA ASN A 177 17.50 1.14 9.14
C ASN A 177 16.65 2.19 9.88
N GLN A 178 15.37 1.92 10.17
CA GLN A 178 14.53 2.84 10.95
C GLN A 178 14.85 2.77 12.43
N ILE A 179 14.94 1.57 13.01
CA ILE A 179 15.27 1.38 14.43
C ILE A 179 16.76 1.37 14.68
N GLY A 180 17.57 0.94 13.72
CA GLY A 180 19.03 1.09 13.71
C GLY A 180 19.81 -0.10 14.21
N THR A 181 19.23 -1.07 14.93
CA THR A 181 19.95 -2.26 15.41
C THR A 181 19.23 -3.57 15.03
N VAL A 182 20.01 -4.63 14.85
CA VAL A 182 19.48 -5.97 14.57
C VAL A 182 18.69 -6.50 15.77
N SER A 183 19.17 -6.29 16.97
CA SER A 183 18.53 -6.78 18.22
C SER A 183 17.13 -6.19 18.39
N GLU A 184 16.98 -4.88 18.30
CA GLU A 184 15.68 -4.21 18.41
C GLU A 184 14.75 -4.65 17.27
N THR A 185 15.26 -4.81 16.04
CA THR A 185 14.47 -5.33 14.92
C THR A 185 13.94 -6.74 15.21
N LEU A 186 14.78 -7.62 15.74
CA LEU A 186 14.37 -8.98 16.12
C LEU A 186 13.33 -8.99 17.24
N ASP A 187 13.41 -8.08 18.19
CA ASP A 187 12.41 -7.96 19.28
C ASP A 187 11.05 -7.53 18.72
N VAL A 188 11.03 -6.60 17.77
CA VAL A 188 9.80 -6.21 17.05
C VAL A 188 9.21 -7.38 16.29
N ILE A 189 10.04 -8.14 15.54
CA ILE A 189 9.58 -9.31 14.77
C ILE A 189 9.01 -10.37 15.69
N LYS A 190 9.70 -10.70 16.79
CA LYS A 190 9.23 -11.69 17.78
C LYS A 190 7.88 -11.29 18.37
N PHE A 191 7.75 -10.02 18.77
CA PHE A 191 6.47 -9.53 19.30
C PHE A 191 5.36 -9.62 18.25
N ALA A 192 5.61 -9.17 17.03
CA ALA A 192 4.64 -9.22 15.92
C ALA A 192 4.18 -10.66 15.57
N GLN A 193 5.02 -11.67 15.82
CA GLN A 193 4.67 -13.08 15.57
C GLN A 193 3.81 -13.72 16.67
N ILE A 194 3.77 -13.11 17.86
CA ILE A 194 3.05 -13.64 19.02
C ILE A 194 1.62 -13.09 19.09
N ILE A 195 1.39 -11.88 18.58
CA ILE A 195 0.08 -11.18 18.63
C ILE A 195 -0.76 -11.40 17.33
#